data_74ddcd29fff4d7135f32f101dc6f1228
#
_entry.id   74ddcd29fff4d7135f32f101dc6f1228
#
_cell.length_a   1.000
_cell.length_b   1.000
_cell.length_c   1.000
_cell.angle_alpha   90.00
_cell.angle_beta   90.00
_cell.angle_gamma   90.00
#
_symmetry.space_group_name_H-M   'P 1'
#
loop_
_entity.id
_entity.type
_entity.pdbx_description
1 polymer ?
#
loop_
_entity_poly.entity_id
_entity_poly.type
_entity_poly.pdbx_seq_one_letter_code
_entity_poly.pdbx_strand_id
1 'polypeptide(L)'
;MNAQVETPQTKNSDAAALRSAEFSRILLIKPSALGDVVHTLPVLVKLRARYPQAGIDWLITPENAEVVRNHPALSNVILFARRDFSKRGHRWRAFLSFFDLLKQIRRAKYDLVIDMHGQVRSAFFALISGARVRIGFNRPIKRTLTVSAEHDLKNVPSHGWRGAREGSWIAYTHRIPIPTLDVHAIDRYLWVGELLGFDDNPPDLTIHLSPETVRNVERLLKEKGVDVSQPLVVLVPGTIWETKHWTIEGFAGVARHFLREGFAVALAGTKRDEPRCRQIAAAAPGTCDLSGKTTPADLAGLIRRAEVAVTNDSGSMHVAASLGKPMVSVFGPTNPVHIGPYERPESVVRVDLPCSPCNYRRLSQCPFGHACMKQVTSAMVVERVQKILSTAKTKAETADCVSR
;
A
#
# COMPACT_ATOMS: atom_id res chain seq x y z
N MET A 1 -28.80 19.62 -22.35
CA MET A 1 -29.31 18.24 -22.48
C MET A 1 -28.45 17.35 -21.61
N ASN A 2 -28.96 17.04 -20.42
CA ASN A 2 -28.27 16.19 -19.44
C ASN A 2 -28.41 14.72 -19.85
N ALA A 3 -27.36 14.13 -20.36
CA ALA A 3 -27.32 12.69 -20.53
C ALA A 3 -27.05 12.07 -19.15
N GLN A 4 -28.08 11.63 -18.49
CA GLN A 4 -28.00 10.73 -17.33
C GLN A 4 -27.35 9.44 -17.78
N VAL A 5 -26.20 9.12 -17.21
CA VAL A 5 -25.55 7.82 -17.37
C VAL A 5 -26.39 6.82 -16.56
N GLU A 6 -27.21 6.04 -17.24
CA GLU A 6 -27.84 4.87 -16.64
C GLU A 6 -26.77 3.90 -16.15
N THR A 7 -26.55 3.86 -14.85
CA THR A 7 -25.88 2.74 -14.18
C THR A 7 -26.76 1.50 -14.35
N PRO A 8 -26.24 0.36 -14.82
CA PRO A 8 -27.00 -0.89 -14.83
C PRO A 8 -27.31 -1.23 -13.37
N GLN A 9 -28.56 -1.10 -13.00
CA GLN A 9 -29.10 -1.53 -11.71
C GLN A 9 -28.80 -3.03 -11.56
N THR A 10 -27.82 -3.40 -10.69
CA THR A 10 -27.90 -4.70 -10.02
C THR A 10 -29.26 -4.68 -9.31
N LYS A 11 -30.07 -5.69 -9.59
CA LYS A 11 -31.43 -5.77 -9.04
C LYS A 11 -31.33 -5.52 -7.53
N ASN A 12 -32.02 -4.52 -7.03
CA ASN A 12 -32.02 -4.13 -5.61
C ASN A 12 -32.28 -5.31 -4.64
N SER A 13 -32.99 -6.36 -5.11
CA SER A 13 -33.22 -7.59 -4.39
C SER A 13 -31.97 -8.42 -4.11
N ASP A 14 -31.01 -8.49 -5.06
CA ASP A 14 -29.80 -9.32 -4.91
C ASP A 14 -28.80 -8.66 -3.94
N ALA A 15 -28.72 -7.34 -3.94
CA ALA A 15 -27.86 -6.60 -3.01
C ALA A 15 -28.42 -6.64 -1.57
N ALA A 16 -29.73 -6.55 -1.39
CA ALA A 16 -30.38 -6.69 -0.07
C ALA A 16 -30.18 -8.10 0.50
N ALA A 17 -30.35 -9.15 -0.31
CA ALA A 17 -30.11 -10.52 0.08
C ALA A 17 -28.63 -10.76 0.50
N LEU A 18 -27.69 -10.12 -0.20
CA LEU A 18 -26.28 -10.25 0.11
C LEU A 18 -25.90 -9.56 1.44
N ARG A 19 -26.52 -8.41 1.73
CA ARG A 19 -26.30 -7.70 3.02
C ARG A 19 -26.80 -8.48 4.22
N SER A 20 -27.85 -9.28 4.08
CA SER A 20 -28.37 -10.13 5.16
C SER A 20 -27.76 -11.52 5.21
N ALA A 21 -26.96 -11.90 4.21
CA ALA A 21 -26.33 -13.22 4.15
C ALA A 21 -25.24 -13.38 5.21
N GLU A 22 -25.17 -14.57 5.79
CA GLU A 22 -24.11 -14.98 6.69
C GLU A 22 -23.10 -15.85 5.94
N PHE A 23 -21.80 -15.63 6.20
CA PHE A 23 -20.72 -16.37 5.62
C PHE A 23 -19.81 -16.96 6.69
N SER A 24 -19.42 -18.21 6.49
CA SER A 24 -18.62 -18.97 7.46
C SER A 24 -17.15 -19.09 7.04
N ARG A 25 -16.89 -19.10 5.73
CA ARG A 25 -15.55 -19.29 5.15
C ARG A 25 -15.29 -18.30 4.02
N ILE A 26 -14.48 -17.30 4.32
CA ILE A 26 -14.22 -16.16 3.44
C ILE A 26 -12.80 -16.23 2.91
N LEU A 27 -12.62 -16.08 1.60
CA LEU A 27 -11.31 -15.89 0.97
C LEU A 27 -11.16 -14.46 0.47
N LEU A 28 -10.21 -13.72 1.04
CA LEU A 28 -9.79 -12.42 0.56
C LEU A 28 -8.61 -12.59 -0.41
N ILE A 29 -8.67 -12.04 -1.61
CA ILE A 29 -7.63 -12.14 -2.63
C ILE A 29 -7.01 -10.77 -2.88
N LYS A 30 -5.78 -10.56 -2.42
CA LYS A 30 -4.94 -9.40 -2.75
C LYS A 30 -3.46 -9.78 -2.62
N PRO A 31 -2.85 -10.34 -3.69
CA PRO A 31 -1.50 -10.91 -3.62
C PRO A 31 -0.39 -9.86 -3.45
N SER A 32 -0.55 -8.70 -4.06
CA SER A 32 0.46 -7.61 -4.15
C SER A 32 -0.18 -6.33 -4.73
N ALA A 33 0.48 -5.12 -4.76
CA ALA A 33 1.77 -4.83 -4.16
C ALA A 33 1.63 -4.48 -2.67
N LEU A 34 2.76 -4.20 -1.95
CA LEU A 34 2.75 -3.91 -0.51
C LEU A 34 1.75 -2.79 -0.13
N GLY A 35 1.77 -1.65 -0.84
CA GLY A 35 0.82 -0.55 -0.59
C GLY A 35 -0.64 -0.98 -0.77
N ASP A 36 -0.93 -1.75 -1.83
CA ASP A 36 -2.29 -2.27 -2.06
C ASP A 36 -2.73 -3.29 -0.99
N VAL A 37 -1.79 -4.06 -0.43
CA VAL A 37 -2.05 -4.97 0.69
C VAL A 37 -2.44 -4.16 1.92
N VAL A 38 -1.68 -3.11 2.25
CA VAL A 38 -2.01 -2.19 3.35
C VAL A 38 -3.39 -1.53 3.13
N HIS A 39 -3.69 -1.07 1.92
CA HIS A 39 -5.01 -0.52 1.59
C HIS A 39 -6.18 -1.52 1.75
N THR A 40 -5.89 -2.81 1.79
CA THR A 40 -6.91 -3.86 1.95
C THR A 40 -7.16 -4.22 3.42
N LEU A 41 -6.30 -3.78 4.35
CA LEU A 41 -6.48 -4.02 5.80
C LEU A 41 -7.85 -3.55 6.32
N PRO A 42 -8.35 -2.35 5.97
CA PRO A 42 -9.68 -1.93 6.41
C PRO A 42 -10.80 -2.88 5.97
N VAL A 43 -10.69 -3.45 4.76
CA VAL A 43 -11.66 -4.45 4.30
C VAL A 43 -11.60 -5.71 5.17
N LEU A 44 -10.41 -6.18 5.55
CA LEU A 44 -10.25 -7.32 6.45
C LEU A 44 -10.90 -7.06 7.82
N VAL A 45 -10.64 -5.87 8.40
CA VAL A 45 -11.21 -5.48 9.71
C VAL A 45 -12.73 -5.43 9.64
N LYS A 46 -13.29 -4.78 8.61
CA LYS A 46 -14.73 -4.69 8.38
C LYS A 46 -15.38 -6.08 8.16
N LEU A 47 -14.68 -6.98 7.45
CA LEU A 47 -15.14 -8.36 7.28
C LEU A 47 -15.21 -9.09 8.61
N ARG A 48 -14.21 -8.93 9.49
CA ARG A 48 -14.21 -9.55 10.82
C ARG A 48 -15.31 -8.97 11.71
N ALA A 49 -15.55 -7.65 11.66
CA ALA A 49 -16.62 -7.00 12.39
C ALA A 49 -18.00 -7.52 11.93
N ARG A 50 -18.21 -7.65 10.62
CA ARG A 50 -19.47 -8.12 10.03
C ARG A 50 -19.69 -9.62 10.21
N TYR A 51 -18.62 -10.42 10.18
CA TYR A 51 -18.65 -11.90 10.29
C TYR A 51 -17.73 -12.37 11.41
N PRO A 52 -18.09 -12.17 12.69
CA PRO A 52 -17.19 -12.40 13.83
C PRO A 52 -16.70 -13.84 13.94
N GLN A 53 -17.52 -14.82 13.54
CA GLN A 53 -17.21 -16.24 13.64
C GLN A 53 -16.67 -16.87 12.34
N ALA A 54 -16.57 -16.09 11.25
CA ALA A 54 -16.10 -16.63 9.98
C ALA A 54 -14.60 -16.95 10.00
N GLY A 55 -14.22 -18.02 9.32
CA GLY A 55 -12.82 -18.24 8.93
C GLY A 55 -12.47 -17.33 7.77
N ILE A 56 -11.58 -16.34 8.00
CA ILE A 56 -11.14 -15.41 6.97
C ILE A 56 -9.70 -15.72 6.59
N ASP A 57 -9.51 -16.22 5.38
CA ASP A 57 -8.21 -16.54 4.82
C ASP A 57 -7.81 -15.48 3.77
N TRP A 58 -6.50 -15.18 3.65
CA TRP A 58 -6.00 -14.20 2.68
C TRP A 58 -5.00 -14.84 1.72
N LEU A 59 -5.33 -14.82 0.42
CA LEU A 59 -4.40 -15.23 -0.66
C LEU A 59 -3.45 -14.09 -0.99
N ILE A 60 -2.16 -14.30 -0.71
CA ILE A 60 -1.13 -13.26 -0.74
C ILE A 60 0.22 -13.85 -1.16
N THR A 61 1.14 -13.02 -1.68
CA THR A 61 2.51 -13.47 -1.96
C THR A 61 3.33 -13.62 -0.68
N PRO A 62 4.33 -14.54 -0.64
CA PRO A 62 5.16 -14.76 0.56
C PRO A 62 5.80 -13.48 1.11
N GLU A 63 6.26 -12.60 0.23
CA GLU A 63 6.94 -11.37 0.62
C GLU A 63 6.02 -10.40 1.38
N ASN A 64 4.73 -10.33 1.01
CA ASN A 64 3.77 -9.44 1.64
C ASN A 64 3.03 -10.08 2.82
N ALA A 65 3.06 -11.41 2.92
CA ALA A 65 2.35 -12.16 3.94
C ALA A 65 2.78 -11.79 5.36
N GLU A 66 4.05 -11.49 5.57
CA GLU A 66 4.61 -11.17 6.87
C GLU A 66 4.00 -9.91 7.50
N VAL A 67 3.53 -8.97 6.67
CA VAL A 67 2.91 -7.71 7.15
C VAL A 67 1.50 -7.95 7.70
N VAL A 68 0.80 -8.99 7.23
CA VAL A 68 -0.60 -9.27 7.61
C VAL A 68 -0.76 -10.51 8.48
N ARG A 69 0.24 -11.40 8.53
CA ARG A 69 0.15 -12.72 9.17
C ARG A 69 -0.30 -12.68 10.63
N ASN A 70 0.10 -11.64 11.36
CA ASN A 70 -0.22 -11.49 12.77
C ASN A 70 -1.50 -10.67 13.03
N HIS A 71 -2.25 -10.35 11.99
CA HIS A 71 -3.45 -9.54 12.14
C HIS A 71 -4.57 -10.35 12.80
N PRO A 72 -5.17 -9.87 13.94
CA PRO A 72 -6.14 -10.65 14.71
C PRO A 72 -7.43 -10.97 13.95
N ALA A 73 -7.79 -10.16 12.97
CA ALA A 73 -8.96 -10.39 12.12
C ALA A 73 -8.75 -11.53 11.11
N LEU A 74 -7.51 -12.00 10.91
CA LEU A 74 -7.16 -13.03 9.93
C LEU A 74 -7.15 -14.42 10.58
N SER A 75 -7.70 -15.44 9.90
CA SER A 75 -7.61 -16.83 10.35
C SER A 75 -6.37 -17.51 9.81
N ASN A 76 -6.13 -17.44 8.49
CA ASN A 76 -4.94 -18.03 7.88
C ASN A 76 -4.45 -17.18 6.68
N VAL A 77 -3.19 -17.46 6.29
CA VAL A 77 -2.56 -16.92 5.10
C VAL A 77 -2.35 -18.03 4.09
N ILE A 78 -2.83 -17.85 2.87
CA ILE A 78 -2.60 -18.76 1.74
C ILE A 78 -1.54 -18.14 0.85
N LEU A 79 -0.40 -18.82 0.72
CA LEU A 79 0.75 -18.30 -0.01
C LEU A 79 0.67 -18.59 -1.50
N PHE A 80 0.76 -17.56 -2.32
CA PHE A 80 0.92 -17.66 -3.75
C PHE A 80 2.34 -17.27 -4.18
N ALA A 81 3.22 -18.26 -4.31
CA ALA A 81 4.64 -18.10 -4.64
C ALA A 81 4.85 -17.82 -6.15
N ARG A 82 4.41 -16.64 -6.61
CA ARG A 82 4.45 -16.24 -8.03
C ARG A 82 5.84 -16.33 -8.67
N ARG A 83 6.92 -16.07 -7.91
CA ARG A 83 8.30 -16.01 -8.44
C ARG A 83 8.87 -17.38 -8.79
N ASP A 84 8.35 -18.46 -8.24
CA ASP A 84 8.85 -19.81 -8.52
C ASP A 84 8.61 -20.23 -9.96
N PHE A 85 7.58 -19.65 -10.63
CA PHE A 85 7.30 -19.87 -12.05
C PHE A 85 8.30 -19.21 -13.01
N SER A 86 9.09 -18.25 -12.56
CA SER A 86 10.05 -17.52 -13.41
C SER A 86 11.46 -18.12 -13.42
N LYS A 87 11.78 -19.06 -12.51
CA LYS A 87 13.09 -19.66 -12.41
C LYS A 87 13.22 -20.88 -13.34
N ARG A 88 14.12 -20.79 -14.34
CA ARG A 88 14.51 -21.93 -15.17
C ARG A 88 15.10 -23.03 -14.27
N GLY A 89 14.62 -24.27 -14.41
CA GLY A 89 15.11 -25.44 -13.66
C GLY A 89 14.21 -25.93 -12.53
N HIS A 90 13.27 -25.13 -12.01
CA HIS A 90 12.33 -25.53 -10.94
C HIS A 90 10.87 -25.61 -11.40
N ARG A 91 10.64 -25.61 -12.71
CA ARG A 91 9.27 -25.53 -13.30
C ARG A 91 8.34 -26.66 -12.83
N TRP A 92 8.86 -27.87 -12.65
CA TRP A 92 8.06 -29.02 -12.20
C TRP A 92 7.61 -28.87 -10.76
N ARG A 93 8.52 -28.48 -9.86
CA ARG A 93 8.17 -28.23 -8.44
C ARG A 93 7.18 -27.05 -8.30
N ALA A 94 7.38 -25.97 -9.05
CA ALA A 94 6.46 -24.85 -9.09
C ALA A 94 5.08 -25.26 -9.59
N PHE A 95 5.01 -26.15 -10.59
CA PHE A 95 3.77 -26.70 -11.10
C PHE A 95 3.03 -27.53 -10.04
N LEU A 96 3.73 -28.45 -9.35
CA LEU A 96 3.14 -29.24 -8.27
C LEU A 96 2.63 -28.34 -7.12
N SER A 97 3.44 -27.37 -6.67
CA SER A 97 3.03 -26.42 -5.64
C SER A 97 1.80 -25.60 -6.04
N PHE A 98 1.68 -25.28 -7.35
CA PHE A 98 0.49 -24.59 -7.85
C PHE A 98 -0.75 -25.48 -7.80
N PHE A 99 -0.65 -26.74 -8.22
CA PHE A 99 -1.76 -27.66 -8.09
C PHE A 99 -2.17 -27.92 -6.66
N ASP A 100 -1.21 -27.98 -5.73
CA ASP A 100 -1.50 -28.13 -4.31
C ASP A 100 -2.21 -26.87 -3.77
N LEU A 101 -1.81 -25.68 -4.20
CA LEU A 101 -2.53 -24.44 -3.90
C LEU A 101 -3.98 -24.48 -4.43
N LEU A 102 -4.20 -24.92 -5.68
CA LEU A 102 -5.56 -25.03 -6.22
C LEU A 102 -6.40 -26.03 -5.45
N LYS A 103 -5.82 -27.19 -5.09
CA LYS A 103 -6.48 -28.19 -4.24
C LYS A 103 -6.81 -27.63 -2.85
N GLN A 104 -5.88 -26.88 -2.24
CA GLN A 104 -6.07 -26.21 -0.95
C GLN A 104 -7.27 -25.26 -1.02
N ILE A 105 -7.29 -24.35 -2.01
CA ILE A 105 -8.38 -23.40 -2.20
C ILE A 105 -9.72 -24.11 -2.41
N ARG A 106 -9.75 -25.17 -3.24
CA ARG A 106 -10.97 -25.91 -3.52
C ARG A 106 -11.50 -26.71 -2.34
N ARG A 107 -10.61 -27.33 -1.57
CA ARG A 107 -10.96 -28.12 -0.39
C ARG A 107 -11.41 -27.26 0.81
N ALA A 108 -10.99 -25.99 0.84
CA ALA A 108 -11.39 -25.06 1.88
C ALA A 108 -12.90 -24.75 1.85
N LYS A 109 -13.59 -24.99 0.73
CA LYS A 109 -15.06 -24.80 0.56
C LYS A 109 -15.51 -23.40 1.00
N TYR A 110 -14.87 -22.36 0.48
CA TYR A 110 -15.28 -21.00 0.73
C TYR A 110 -16.71 -20.77 0.23
N ASP A 111 -17.50 -20.06 1.03
CA ASP A 111 -18.85 -19.62 0.67
C ASP A 111 -18.83 -18.19 0.10
N LEU A 112 -17.84 -17.37 0.49
CA LEU A 112 -17.59 -16.03 -0.03
C LEU A 112 -16.12 -15.88 -0.50
N VAL A 113 -15.93 -15.33 -1.68
CA VAL A 113 -14.61 -14.88 -2.18
C VAL A 113 -14.68 -13.41 -2.56
N ILE A 114 -13.71 -12.63 -2.09
CA ILE A 114 -13.59 -11.20 -2.40
C ILE A 114 -12.25 -10.96 -3.09
N ASP A 115 -12.29 -10.64 -4.38
CA ASP A 115 -11.12 -10.34 -5.18
C ASP A 115 -10.87 -8.82 -5.28
N MET A 116 -9.98 -8.32 -4.40
CA MET A 116 -9.54 -6.92 -4.38
C MET A 116 -8.40 -6.64 -5.35
N HIS A 117 -7.92 -7.64 -6.12
CA HIS A 117 -6.85 -7.47 -7.10
C HIS A 117 -7.37 -7.13 -8.50
N GLY A 118 -8.45 -7.80 -8.92
CA GLY A 118 -9.17 -7.49 -10.14
C GLY A 118 -8.40 -7.78 -11.44
N GLN A 119 -7.61 -8.85 -11.49
CA GLN A 119 -6.91 -9.34 -12.68
C GLN A 119 -7.34 -10.77 -13.02
N VAL A 120 -7.14 -11.22 -14.26
CA VAL A 120 -7.51 -12.60 -14.68
C VAL A 120 -6.93 -13.66 -13.75
N ARG A 121 -5.68 -13.49 -13.31
CA ARG A 121 -5.04 -14.45 -12.39
C ARG A 121 -5.73 -14.54 -11.04
N SER A 122 -6.16 -13.44 -10.47
CA SER A 122 -6.88 -13.45 -9.19
C SER A 122 -8.31 -13.98 -9.37
N ALA A 123 -8.97 -13.58 -10.44
CA ALA A 123 -10.28 -14.08 -10.84
C ALA A 123 -10.30 -15.61 -11.07
N PHE A 124 -9.20 -16.17 -11.59
CA PHE A 124 -9.03 -17.61 -11.71
C PHE A 124 -9.10 -18.33 -10.36
N PHE A 125 -8.42 -17.81 -9.33
CA PHE A 125 -8.51 -18.38 -7.97
C PHE A 125 -9.93 -18.25 -7.40
N ALA A 126 -10.62 -17.14 -7.69
CA ALA A 126 -12.01 -16.98 -7.31
C ALA A 126 -12.92 -18.03 -7.95
N LEU A 127 -12.72 -18.37 -9.21
CA LEU A 127 -13.47 -19.44 -9.91
C LEU A 127 -13.13 -20.82 -9.33
N ILE A 128 -11.85 -21.14 -9.18
CA ILE A 128 -11.39 -22.46 -8.68
C ILE A 128 -11.89 -22.72 -7.25
N SER A 129 -12.08 -21.73 -6.43
CA SER A 129 -12.62 -21.88 -5.08
C SER A 129 -13.96 -22.60 -5.09
N GLY A 130 -14.76 -22.42 -6.14
CA GLY A 130 -16.11 -22.92 -6.26
C GLY A 130 -17.11 -22.22 -5.33
N ALA A 131 -16.75 -21.10 -4.75
CA ALA A 131 -17.63 -20.29 -3.92
C ALA A 131 -18.87 -19.84 -4.71
N ARG A 132 -20.02 -19.89 -4.05
CA ARG A 132 -21.28 -19.43 -4.64
C ARG A 132 -21.30 -17.93 -4.83
N VAL A 133 -20.76 -17.19 -3.84
CA VAL A 133 -20.63 -15.73 -3.87
C VAL A 133 -19.19 -15.35 -4.16
N ARG A 134 -18.96 -14.68 -5.27
CA ARG A 134 -17.67 -14.16 -5.70
C ARG A 134 -17.83 -12.69 -6.02
N ILE A 135 -17.16 -11.86 -5.22
CA ILE A 135 -17.21 -10.39 -5.32
C ILE A 135 -15.90 -9.87 -5.88
N GLY A 136 -15.96 -8.90 -6.76
CA GLY A 136 -14.81 -8.16 -7.26
C GLY A 136 -15.26 -6.89 -7.98
N PHE A 137 -14.30 -6.07 -8.38
CA PHE A 137 -14.63 -4.81 -9.04
C PHE A 137 -15.36 -5.00 -10.36
N ASN A 138 -16.24 -4.07 -10.66
CA ASN A 138 -16.93 -4.01 -11.95
C ASN A 138 -15.93 -3.75 -13.08
N ARG A 139 -16.40 -3.93 -14.33
CA ARG A 139 -15.63 -3.57 -15.53
C ARG A 139 -15.14 -2.14 -15.48
N PRO A 140 -14.00 -1.83 -16.13
CA PRO A 140 -13.44 -0.49 -16.14
C PRO A 140 -14.45 0.52 -16.68
N ILE A 141 -14.63 1.61 -15.95
CA ILE A 141 -15.42 2.73 -16.47
C ILE A 141 -14.59 3.57 -17.46
N LYS A 142 -15.22 4.08 -18.50
CA LYS A 142 -14.63 5.10 -19.36
C LYS A 142 -14.46 6.36 -18.53
N ARG A 143 -13.28 6.96 -18.55
CA ARG A 143 -13.04 8.25 -17.89
C ARG A 143 -13.90 9.29 -18.60
N THR A 144 -14.98 9.72 -18.00
CA THR A 144 -15.58 11.01 -18.31
C THR A 144 -14.64 12.03 -17.69
N LEU A 145 -13.98 12.83 -18.53
CA LEU A 145 -13.13 13.93 -18.08
C LEU A 145 -14.03 15.02 -17.50
N THR A 146 -14.38 14.92 -16.23
CA THR A 146 -14.73 16.09 -15.44
C THR A 146 -13.41 16.72 -15.02
N VAL A 147 -12.76 17.36 -15.96
CA VAL A 147 -11.63 18.24 -15.71
C VAL A 147 -12.20 19.52 -15.16
N SER A 148 -11.83 19.89 -13.95
CA SER A 148 -11.79 21.31 -13.58
C SER A 148 -10.99 22.03 -14.66
N ALA A 149 -11.57 23.06 -15.25
CA ALA A 149 -11.22 23.67 -16.54
C ALA A 149 -9.86 24.42 -16.57
N GLU A 150 -8.94 24.19 -15.65
CA GLU A 150 -7.72 25.01 -15.53
C GLU A 150 -6.44 24.35 -16.07
N HIS A 151 -6.45 23.07 -16.42
CA HIS A 151 -5.27 22.43 -16.97
C HIS A 151 -5.63 21.64 -18.22
N ASP A 152 -5.06 22.00 -19.35
CA ASP A 152 -5.20 21.30 -20.64
C ASP A 152 -4.52 19.92 -20.58
N LEU A 153 -5.21 18.96 -19.94
CA LEU A 153 -4.77 17.58 -19.72
C LEU A 153 -5.08 16.67 -20.90
N LYS A 154 -5.31 17.22 -22.12
CA LYS A 154 -5.68 16.43 -23.31
C LYS A 154 -4.70 15.34 -23.67
N ASN A 155 -3.46 15.40 -23.17
CA ASN A 155 -2.39 14.45 -23.47
C ASN A 155 -1.88 13.64 -22.26
N VAL A 156 -2.52 13.72 -21.08
CA VAL A 156 -2.09 12.92 -19.94
C VAL A 156 -2.55 11.47 -20.12
N PRO A 157 -1.60 10.52 -20.24
CA PRO A 157 -1.98 9.10 -20.38
C PRO A 157 -2.83 8.69 -19.20
N SER A 158 -3.97 8.09 -19.50
CA SER A 158 -4.96 7.63 -18.53
C SER A 158 -4.49 6.37 -17.78
N HIS A 159 -3.38 6.41 -17.07
CA HIS A 159 -2.71 5.28 -16.43
C HIS A 159 -3.15 5.05 -14.98
N GLY A 160 -4.34 5.49 -14.58
CA GLY A 160 -4.92 5.23 -13.27
C GLY A 160 -5.65 3.89 -13.17
N TRP A 161 -5.99 3.52 -11.95
CA TRP A 161 -6.94 2.44 -11.69
C TRP A 161 -8.34 2.84 -12.19
N ARG A 162 -9.11 1.88 -12.77
CA ARG A 162 -10.44 2.11 -13.36
C ARG A 162 -11.46 1.03 -13.02
N GLY A 163 -11.06 -0.02 -12.33
CA GLY A 163 -11.86 -1.20 -12.05
C GLY A 163 -11.10 -2.49 -12.35
N ALA A 164 -11.84 -3.58 -12.51
CA ALA A 164 -11.28 -4.87 -12.89
C ALA A 164 -10.62 -4.81 -14.26
N ARG A 165 -9.57 -5.60 -14.45
CA ARG A 165 -8.74 -5.63 -15.67
C ARG A 165 -8.88 -6.97 -16.42
N GLU A 166 -8.46 -6.99 -17.67
CA GLU A 166 -8.28 -8.23 -18.45
C GLU A 166 -9.55 -9.10 -18.53
N GLY A 167 -10.75 -8.54 -18.37
CA GLY A 167 -11.99 -9.31 -18.38
C GLY A 167 -12.32 -10.03 -17.07
N SER A 168 -11.55 -9.82 -16.00
CA SER A 168 -11.70 -10.53 -14.72
C SER A 168 -13.09 -10.38 -14.08
N TRP A 169 -13.81 -9.31 -14.37
CA TRP A 169 -15.19 -9.08 -13.87
C TRP A 169 -16.20 -10.15 -14.29
N ILE A 170 -15.90 -10.97 -15.31
CA ILE A 170 -16.77 -12.06 -15.77
C ILE A 170 -16.81 -13.17 -14.73
N ALA A 171 -15.77 -13.35 -13.93
CA ALA A 171 -15.68 -14.39 -12.91
C ALA A 171 -16.53 -14.08 -11.65
N TYR A 172 -16.96 -12.83 -11.48
CA TYR A 172 -17.66 -12.41 -10.28
C TYR A 172 -19.17 -12.55 -10.42
N THR A 173 -19.81 -13.09 -9.40
CA THR A 173 -21.27 -13.18 -9.30
C THR A 173 -21.87 -11.82 -8.90
N HIS A 174 -21.14 -11.07 -8.07
CA HIS A 174 -21.51 -9.72 -7.64
C HIS A 174 -20.33 -8.78 -7.93
N ARG A 175 -20.64 -7.56 -8.33
CA ARG A 175 -19.62 -6.60 -8.74
C ARG A 175 -19.68 -5.34 -7.90
N ILE A 176 -18.54 -4.98 -7.33
CA ILE A 176 -18.38 -3.73 -6.58
C ILE A 176 -18.62 -2.56 -7.54
N PRO A 177 -19.56 -1.67 -7.25
CA PRO A 177 -19.82 -0.50 -8.08
C PRO A 177 -18.62 0.43 -8.10
N ILE A 178 -18.47 1.21 -9.16
CA ILE A 178 -17.42 2.22 -9.30
C ILE A 178 -18.12 3.57 -9.55
N PRO A 179 -18.55 4.27 -8.51
CA PRO A 179 -19.30 5.51 -8.67
C PRO A 179 -18.43 6.65 -9.21
N THR A 180 -17.16 6.68 -8.83
CA THR A 180 -16.20 7.72 -9.22
C THR A 180 -14.78 7.17 -9.28
N LEU A 181 -13.87 7.86 -9.97
CA LEU A 181 -12.44 7.60 -9.93
C LEU A 181 -11.69 8.60 -9.04
N ASP A 182 -12.37 9.62 -8.56
CA ASP A 182 -11.79 10.76 -7.84
C ASP A 182 -11.94 10.58 -6.33
N VAL A 183 -11.39 9.47 -5.83
CA VAL A 183 -11.33 9.15 -4.39
C VAL A 183 -10.05 8.38 -4.08
N HIS A 184 -9.70 8.31 -2.82
CA HIS A 184 -8.54 7.55 -2.36
C HIS A 184 -8.69 6.04 -2.61
N ALA A 185 -7.56 5.34 -2.75
CA ALA A 185 -7.55 3.91 -3.03
C ALA A 185 -8.21 3.06 -1.93
N ILE A 186 -8.11 3.47 -0.66
CA ILE A 186 -8.76 2.81 0.48
C ILE A 186 -10.28 2.90 0.36
N ASP A 187 -10.82 4.09 0.07
CA ASP A 187 -12.27 4.30 -0.07
C ASP A 187 -12.84 3.43 -1.19
N ARG A 188 -12.10 3.31 -2.31
CA ARG A 188 -12.47 2.40 -3.41
C ARG A 188 -12.57 0.94 -2.97
N TYR A 189 -11.70 0.49 -2.09
CA TYR A 189 -11.75 -0.87 -1.57
C TYR A 189 -12.92 -1.06 -0.62
N LEU A 190 -13.26 -0.04 0.15
CA LEU A 190 -14.39 -0.05 1.07
C LEU A 190 -15.76 -0.05 0.38
N TRP A 191 -15.86 0.27 -0.92
CA TRP A 191 -17.13 0.11 -1.67
C TRP A 191 -17.68 -1.32 -1.65
N VAL A 192 -16.89 -2.34 -1.34
CA VAL A 192 -17.40 -3.69 -1.11
C VAL A 192 -18.42 -3.72 0.04
N GLY A 193 -18.33 -2.78 0.96
CA GLY A 193 -19.27 -2.62 2.08
C GLY A 193 -20.69 -2.30 1.63
N GLU A 194 -20.88 -1.66 0.48
CA GLU A 194 -22.21 -1.44 -0.11
C GLU A 194 -22.94 -2.77 -0.39
N LEU A 195 -22.19 -3.81 -0.72
CA LEU A 195 -22.73 -5.15 -0.98
C LEU A 195 -22.88 -5.98 0.29
N LEU A 196 -21.98 -5.81 1.27
CA LEU A 196 -21.89 -6.67 2.46
C LEU A 196 -22.46 -6.04 3.73
N GLY A 197 -22.86 -4.77 3.69
CA GLY A 197 -23.41 -4.06 4.85
C GLY A 197 -22.36 -3.80 5.92
N PHE A 198 -21.20 -3.26 5.55
CA PHE A 198 -20.20 -2.82 6.52
C PHE A 198 -20.71 -1.63 7.34
N ASP A 199 -20.20 -1.49 8.56
CA ASP A 199 -20.47 -0.35 9.42
C ASP A 199 -19.76 0.93 8.91
N ASP A 200 -20.16 2.10 9.44
CA ASP A 200 -19.61 3.41 9.09
C ASP A 200 -18.40 3.82 9.99
N ASN A 201 -17.89 2.92 10.84
CA ASN A 201 -16.73 3.23 11.66
C ASN A 201 -15.51 3.60 10.78
N PRO A 202 -14.60 4.46 11.26
CA PRO A 202 -13.38 4.79 10.55
C PRO A 202 -12.58 3.56 10.12
N PRO A 203 -11.91 3.59 8.95
CA PRO A 203 -11.11 2.47 8.48
C PRO A 203 -9.89 2.23 9.37
N ASP A 204 -9.70 1.00 9.83
CA ASP A 204 -8.52 0.58 10.59
C ASP A 204 -7.48 -0.01 9.63
N LEU A 205 -6.29 0.61 9.61
CA LEU A 205 -5.15 0.20 8.80
C LEU A 205 -4.04 -0.44 9.63
N THR A 206 -4.26 -0.74 10.90
CA THR A 206 -3.22 -1.17 11.84
C THR A 206 -2.48 -2.42 11.36
N ILE A 207 -1.15 -2.33 11.30
CA ILE A 207 -0.25 -3.47 11.07
C ILE A 207 0.16 -4.05 12.42
N HIS A 208 -0.06 -5.34 12.62
CA HIS A 208 0.30 -6.08 13.82
C HIS A 208 1.65 -6.79 13.63
N LEU A 209 2.69 -6.28 14.29
CA LEU A 209 4.03 -6.85 14.23
C LEU A 209 4.23 -7.92 15.31
N SER A 210 4.93 -9.00 14.96
CA SER A 210 5.33 -10.01 15.92
C SER A 210 6.46 -9.50 16.85
N PRO A 211 6.56 -10.03 18.08
CA PRO A 211 7.72 -9.76 18.94
C PRO A 211 9.06 -10.17 18.30
N GLU A 212 9.05 -11.19 17.44
CA GLU A 212 10.21 -11.63 16.69
C GLU A 212 10.70 -10.56 15.71
N THR A 213 9.77 -9.93 14.97
CA THR A 213 10.08 -8.80 14.06
C THR A 213 10.77 -7.65 14.82
N VAL A 214 10.26 -7.32 16.01
CA VAL A 214 10.84 -6.24 16.84
C VAL A 214 12.27 -6.60 17.24
N ARG A 215 12.50 -7.81 17.77
CA ARG A 215 13.85 -8.29 18.15
C ARG A 215 14.80 -8.35 16.94
N ASN A 216 14.32 -8.77 15.77
CA ASN A 216 15.13 -8.84 14.56
C ASN A 216 15.61 -7.44 14.13
N VAL A 217 14.73 -6.44 14.17
CA VAL A 217 15.09 -5.05 13.84
C VAL A 217 16.14 -4.50 14.82
N GLU A 218 15.97 -4.72 16.11
CA GLU A 218 16.97 -4.29 17.12
C GLU A 218 18.34 -4.96 16.90
N ARG A 219 18.34 -6.25 16.58
CA ARG A 219 19.56 -6.98 16.24
C ARG A 219 20.23 -6.40 15.00
N LEU A 220 19.46 -6.16 13.91
CA LEU A 220 20.01 -5.58 12.68
C LEU A 220 20.62 -4.19 12.90
N LEU A 221 19.99 -3.34 13.72
CA LEU A 221 20.52 -2.02 14.07
C LEU A 221 21.82 -2.14 14.87
N LYS A 222 21.86 -3.00 15.91
CA LYS A 222 23.05 -3.26 16.73
C LYS A 222 24.22 -3.83 15.91
N GLU A 223 23.97 -4.79 15.01
CA GLU A 223 24.99 -5.35 14.11
C GLU A 223 25.61 -4.28 13.18
N LYS A 224 24.91 -3.19 12.97
CA LYS A 224 25.37 -2.04 12.19
C LYS A 224 25.96 -0.90 13.04
N GLY A 225 26.13 -1.12 14.34
CA GLY A 225 26.68 -0.13 15.26
C GLY A 225 25.74 1.02 15.58
N VAL A 226 24.44 0.87 15.33
CA VAL A 226 23.44 1.87 15.71
C VAL A 226 23.08 1.69 17.17
N ASP A 227 23.27 2.74 17.97
CA ASP A 227 22.79 2.77 19.34
C ASP A 227 21.25 2.84 19.34
N VAL A 228 20.64 1.81 19.92
CA VAL A 228 19.18 1.70 19.99
C VAL A 228 18.53 2.72 20.94
N SER A 229 19.32 3.44 21.76
CA SER A 229 18.82 4.55 22.59
C SER A 229 18.67 5.85 21.79
N GLN A 230 19.40 6.02 20.68
CA GLN A 230 19.30 7.22 19.86
C GLN A 230 17.95 7.32 19.14
N PRO A 231 17.42 8.55 18.95
CA PRO A 231 16.29 8.78 18.07
C PRO A 231 16.67 8.39 16.64
N LEU A 232 15.76 7.69 15.93
CA LEU A 232 16.03 7.09 14.62
C LEU A 232 15.20 7.77 13.53
N VAL A 233 15.85 8.15 12.44
CA VAL A 233 15.22 8.53 11.17
C VAL A 233 15.37 7.38 10.17
N VAL A 234 14.27 6.97 9.56
CA VAL A 234 14.29 5.92 8.51
C VAL A 234 14.02 6.56 7.15
N LEU A 235 14.95 6.36 6.23
CA LEU A 235 14.86 6.81 4.85
C LEU A 235 14.60 5.61 3.93
N VAL A 236 13.54 5.68 3.12
CA VAL A 236 13.19 4.60 2.18
C VAL A 236 13.17 5.16 0.74
N PRO A 237 14.33 5.19 0.06
CA PRO A 237 14.47 5.82 -1.25
C PRO A 237 13.98 4.94 -2.40
N GLY A 238 13.56 3.70 -2.12
CA GLY A 238 13.09 2.72 -3.10
C GLY A 238 11.64 2.99 -3.56
N THR A 239 11.40 2.80 -4.86
CA THR A 239 10.08 2.75 -5.48
C THR A 239 10.12 1.98 -6.79
N ILE A 240 8.95 1.57 -7.33
CA ILE A 240 8.89 0.77 -8.56
C ILE A 240 9.02 1.62 -9.82
N TRP A 241 8.46 2.83 -9.83
CA TRP A 241 8.45 3.70 -11.00
C TRP A 241 9.69 4.60 -11.00
N GLU A 242 10.40 4.66 -12.14
CA GLU A 242 11.57 5.53 -12.29
C GLU A 242 11.26 6.99 -11.95
N THR A 243 10.09 7.46 -12.37
CA THR A 243 9.64 8.85 -12.18
C THR A 243 9.25 9.21 -10.75
N LYS A 244 9.06 8.23 -9.86
CA LYS A 244 8.76 8.46 -8.44
C LYS A 244 10.00 8.56 -7.57
N HIS A 245 11.19 8.30 -8.11
CA HIS A 245 12.42 8.41 -7.34
C HIS A 245 12.79 9.88 -7.10
N TRP A 246 12.81 10.27 -5.85
CA TRP A 246 13.44 11.52 -5.46
C TRP A 246 14.97 11.43 -5.63
N THR A 247 15.66 12.56 -5.64
CA THR A 247 17.10 12.62 -5.92
C THR A 247 17.93 11.98 -4.80
N ILE A 248 19.09 11.44 -5.16
CA ILE A 248 20.08 10.93 -4.19
C ILE A 248 20.52 12.05 -3.26
N GLU A 249 20.80 13.23 -3.83
CA GLU A 249 21.22 14.41 -3.08
C GLU A 249 20.14 14.89 -2.11
N GLY A 250 18.85 14.80 -2.48
CA GLY A 250 17.74 15.12 -1.60
C GLY A 250 17.75 14.22 -0.34
N PHE A 251 17.81 12.89 -0.52
CA PHE A 251 17.89 11.96 0.60
C PHE A 251 19.18 12.13 1.41
N ALA A 252 20.34 12.33 0.75
CA ALA A 252 21.60 12.56 1.44
C ALA A 252 21.60 13.87 2.24
N GLY A 253 20.95 14.93 1.73
CA GLY A 253 20.78 16.19 2.45
C GLY A 253 19.96 16.03 3.73
N VAL A 254 18.86 15.26 3.67
CA VAL A 254 18.06 14.90 4.85
C VAL A 254 18.89 14.08 5.83
N ALA A 255 19.62 13.06 5.36
CA ALA A 255 20.48 12.23 6.19
C ALA A 255 21.52 13.06 6.93
N ARG A 256 22.29 13.93 6.21
CA ARG A 256 23.29 14.81 6.82
C ARG A 256 22.71 15.76 7.86
N HIS A 257 21.49 16.26 7.63
CA HIS A 257 20.83 17.13 8.59
C HIS A 257 20.57 16.40 9.91
N PHE A 258 19.90 15.25 9.87
CA PHE A 258 19.53 14.52 11.09
C PHE A 258 20.72 13.86 11.80
N LEU A 259 21.76 13.45 11.07
CA LEU A 259 23.02 13.02 11.69
C LEU A 259 23.66 14.13 12.51
N ARG A 260 23.64 15.39 12.04
CA ARG A 260 24.15 16.56 12.81
C ARG A 260 23.30 16.89 14.02
N GLU A 261 22.01 16.60 13.98
CA GLU A 261 21.08 16.75 15.10
C GLU A 261 21.16 15.58 16.12
N GLY A 262 22.11 14.66 15.95
CA GLY A 262 22.33 13.53 16.86
C GLY A 262 21.39 12.34 16.67
N PHE A 263 20.62 12.28 15.57
CA PHE A 263 19.81 11.13 15.24
C PHE A 263 20.66 10.04 14.61
N ALA A 264 20.32 8.80 14.88
CA ALA A 264 20.69 7.70 13.99
C ALA A 264 19.88 7.79 12.70
N VAL A 265 20.51 7.50 11.54
CA VAL A 265 19.83 7.50 10.25
C VAL A 265 20.01 6.14 9.59
N ALA A 266 18.92 5.46 9.28
CA ALA A 266 18.94 4.17 8.59
C ALA A 266 18.29 4.28 7.19
N LEU A 267 18.96 3.69 6.20
CA LEU A 267 18.40 3.46 4.86
C LEU A 267 17.78 2.08 4.81
N ALA A 268 16.57 1.98 4.32
CA ALA A 268 15.89 0.71 4.06
C ALA A 268 15.44 0.62 2.59
N GLY A 269 15.41 -0.61 2.09
CA GLY A 269 15.01 -0.89 0.72
C GLY A 269 15.20 -2.35 0.35
N THR A 270 14.72 -2.72 -0.82
CA THR A 270 14.95 -4.07 -1.38
C THR A 270 16.37 -4.19 -1.95
N LYS A 271 16.78 -5.40 -2.33
CA LYS A 271 18.02 -5.63 -3.08
C LYS A 271 18.16 -4.74 -4.32
N ARG A 272 17.05 -4.41 -4.96
CA ARG A 272 17.03 -3.55 -6.15
C ARG A 272 17.44 -2.12 -5.81
N ASP A 273 17.22 -1.69 -4.58
CA ASP A 273 17.48 -0.33 -4.12
C ASP A 273 18.91 -0.14 -3.58
N GLU A 274 19.68 -1.22 -3.36
CA GLU A 274 21.06 -1.19 -2.83
C GLU A 274 21.97 -0.19 -3.56
N PRO A 275 21.99 -0.11 -4.92
CA PRO A 275 22.89 0.85 -5.58
C PRO A 275 22.58 2.30 -5.22
N ARG A 276 21.29 2.62 -5.05
CA ARG A 276 20.82 3.96 -4.66
C ARG A 276 21.14 4.23 -3.20
N CYS A 277 20.85 3.30 -2.30
CA CYS A 277 21.16 3.43 -0.89
C CYS A 277 22.66 3.60 -0.63
N ARG A 278 23.50 2.84 -1.34
CA ARG A 278 24.96 3.00 -1.27
C ARG A 278 25.43 4.40 -1.69
N GLN A 279 24.85 4.98 -2.73
CA GLN A 279 25.20 6.34 -3.16
C GLN A 279 24.76 7.38 -2.12
N ILE A 280 23.58 7.21 -1.51
CA ILE A 280 23.10 8.08 -0.43
C ILE A 280 24.02 7.98 0.80
N ALA A 281 24.38 6.76 1.20
CA ALA A 281 25.28 6.53 2.33
C ALA A 281 26.70 7.10 2.10
N ALA A 282 27.20 7.00 0.87
CA ALA A 282 28.49 7.62 0.49
C ALA A 282 28.45 9.15 0.56
N ALA A 283 27.31 9.77 0.18
CA ALA A 283 27.10 11.22 0.24
C ALA A 283 26.74 11.72 1.66
N ALA A 284 26.39 10.83 2.59
CA ALA A 284 26.05 11.13 3.98
C ALA A 284 26.72 10.12 4.91
N PRO A 285 28.05 10.21 5.16
CA PRO A 285 28.78 9.32 6.05
C PRO A 285 28.15 9.28 7.46
N GLY A 286 28.10 8.09 8.06
CA GLY A 286 27.40 7.83 9.34
C GLY A 286 26.00 7.25 9.16
N THR A 287 25.49 7.19 7.93
CA THR A 287 24.20 6.55 7.63
C THR A 287 24.31 5.03 7.65
N CYS A 288 23.42 4.37 8.36
CA CYS A 288 23.31 2.92 8.42
C CYS A 288 22.59 2.35 7.19
N ASP A 289 23.25 1.62 6.31
CA ASP A 289 22.61 1.00 5.14
C ASP A 289 22.13 -0.43 5.46
N LEU A 290 20.79 -0.59 5.51
CA LEU A 290 20.06 -1.84 5.68
C LEU A 290 19.36 -2.31 4.38
N SER A 291 19.65 -1.69 3.24
CA SER A 291 19.07 -2.09 1.97
C SER A 291 19.37 -3.56 1.64
N GLY A 292 18.39 -4.28 1.13
CA GLY A 292 18.48 -5.70 0.83
C GLY A 292 18.53 -6.64 2.04
N LYS A 293 18.51 -6.13 3.28
CA LYS A 293 18.62 -6.89 4.53
C LYS A 293 17.34 -6.96 5.33
N THR A 294 16.32 -6.23 4.93
CA THR A 294 15.02 -6.17 5.60
C THR A 294 13.93 -6.84 4.77
N THR A 295 13.11 -7.64 5.41
CA THR A 295 11.82 -8.09 4.87
C THR A 295 10.78 -6.96 4.96
N PRO A 296 9.61 -7.09 4.34
CA PRO A 296 8.52 -6.12 4.55
C PRO A 296 8.08 -5.99 6.02
N ALA A 297 8.12 -7.05 6.81
CA ALA A 297 7.85 -6.99 8.24
C ALA A 297 8.97 -6.27 9.01
N ASP A 298 10.24 -6.53 8.68
CA ASP A 298 11.37 -5.82 9.27
C ASP A 298 11.33 -4.33 8.92
N LEU A 299 10.96 -3.97 7.68
CA LEU A 299 10.73 -2.59 7.29
C LEU A 299 9.65 -1.93 8.15
N ALA A 300 8.54 -2.62 8.38
CA ALA A 300 7.48 -2.11 9.24
C ALA A 300 7.96 -1.98 10.71
N GLY A 301 8.74 -2.93 11.22
CA GLY A 301 9.38 -2.87 12.53
C GLY A 301 10.37 -1.70 12.66
N LEU A 302 11.17 -1.46 11.63
CA LEU A 302 12.11 -0.37 11.56
C LEU A 302 11.39 1.00 11.57
N ILE A 303 10.33 1.14 10.77
CA ILE A 303 9.50 2.34 10.74
C ILE A 303 8.79 2.55 12.09
N ARG A 304 8.28 1.47 12.71
CA ARG A 304 7.66 1.55 14.04
C ARG A 304 8.65 2.06 15.10
N ARG A 305 9.92 1.65 15.02
CA ARG A 305 10.99 2.10 15.93
C ARG A 305 11.39 3.55 15.67
N ALA A 306 11.25 4.06 14.45
CA ALA A 306 11.69 5.38 14.05
C ALA A 306 10.86 6.51 14.71
N GLU A 307 11.50 7.66 14.93
CA GLU A 307 10.81 8.91 15.24
C GLU A 307 10.05 9.43 14.02
N VAL A 308 10.66 9.28 12.84
CA VAL A 308 10.07 9.70 11.57
C VAL A 308 10.58 8.84 10.42
N ALA A 309 9.72 8.63 9.42
CA ALA A 309 10.09 8.00 8.16
C ALA A 309 10.03 9.02 7.00
N VAL A 310 11.03 8.99 6.11
CA VAL A 310 11.02 9.76 4.86
C VAL A 310 11.04 8.81 3.68
N THR A 311 10.05 8.91 2.82
CA THR A 311 9.83 7.95 1.73
C THR A 311 9.57 8.65 0.40
N ASN A 312 9.66 7.91 -0.68
CA ASN A 312 8.96 8.27 -1.93
C ASN A 312 7.48 7.84 -1.86
N ASP A 313 6.69 8.20 -2.85
CA ASP A 313 5.40 7.59 -3.13
C ASP A 313 5.60 6.09 -3.44
N SER A 314 5.48 5.26 -2.42
CA SER A 314 5.76 3.81 -2.46
C SER A 314 5.00 3.04 -1.37
N GLY A 315 5.10 1.71 -1.39
CA GLY A 315 4.47 0.86 -0.37
C GLY A 315 4.92 1.17 1.08
N SER A 316 6.16 1.62 1.26
CA SER A 316 6.70 2.00 2.58
C SER A 316 6.00 3.22 3.20
N MET A 317 5.55 4.16 2.37
CA MET A 317 4.72 5.29 2.78
C MET A 317 3.42 4.80 3.45
N HIS A 318 2.73 3.84 2.82
CA HIS A 318 1.48 3.29 3.35
C HIS A 318 1.72 2.50 4.65
N VAL A 319 2.85 1.79 4.75
CA VAL A 319 3.26 1.13 6.00
C VAL A 319 3.47 2.16 7.12
N ALA A 320 4.16 3.27 6.84
CA ALA A 320 4.38 4.32 7.85
C ALA A 320 3.05 4.97 8.29
N ALA A 321 2.16 5.25 7.33
CA ALA A 321 0.83 5.79 7.62
C ALA A 321 0.00 4.85 8.50
N SER A 322 -0.01 3.55 8.18
CA SER A 322 -0.78 2.53 8.94
C SER A 322 -0.22 2.22 10.32
N LEU A 323 1.06 2.49 10.55
CA LEU A 323 1.66 2.39 11.89
C LEU A 323 1.46 3.66 12.75
N GLY A 324 0.74 4.64 12.24
CA GLY A 324 0.51 5.91 12.96
C GLY A 324 1.76 6.76 13.12
N LYS A 325 2.89 6.44 12.44
CA LYS A 325 4.17 7.11 12.66
C LYS A 325 4.24 8.48 11.97
N PRO A 326 4.94 9.46 12.55
CA PRO A 326 5.36 10.65 11.84
C PRO A 326 6.07 10.28 10.55
N MET A 327 5.69 10.92 9.44
CA MET A 327 6.29 10.58 8.15
C MET A 327 6.21 11.75 7.17
N VAL A 328 7.12 11.74 6.20
CA VAL A 328 7.09 12.62 5.03
C VAL A 328 7.26 11.79 3.77
N SER A 329 6.47 12.05 2.76
CA SER A 329 6.57 11.40 1.46
C SER A 329 6.72 12.42 0.34
N VAL A 330 7.72 12.19 -0.54
CA VAL A 330 7.98 13.04 -1.70
C VAL A 330 7.14 12.58 -2.88
N PHE A 331 6.36 13.50 -3.44
CA PHE A 331 5.49 13.28 -4.57
C PHE A 331 5.89 14.10 -5.79
N GLY A 332 5.69 13.52 -6.96
CA GLY A 332 5.90 14.18 -8.24
C GLY A 332 4.84 13.76 -9.26
N PRO A 333 5.00 12.61 -9.95
CA PRO A 333 4.19 12.25 -11.12
C PRO A 333 2.75 11.79 -10.79
N THR A 334 2.39 11.63 -9.54
CA THR A 334 1.13 11.02 -9.10
C THR A 334 0.30 11.96 -8.23
N ASN A 335 -1.01 11.72 -8.18
CA ASN A 335 -1.92 12.50 -7.35
C ASN A 335 -1.98 11.95 -5.92
N PRO A 336 -1.49 12.69 -4.90
CA PRO A 336 -1.52 12.24 -3.52
C PRO A 336 -2.94 12.09 -2.94
N VAL A 337 -3.94 12.78 -3.48
CA VAL A 337 -5.34 12.60 -3.06
C VAL A 337 -5.82 11.16 -3.32
N HIS A 338 -5.35 10.54 -4.41
CA HIS A 338 -5.78 9.19 -4.80
C HIS A 338 -4.98 8.07 -4.16
N ILE A 339 -3.68 8.30 -3.89
CA ILE A 339 -2.75 7.27 -3.45
C ILE A 339 -1.74 7.75 -2.42
N GLY A 340 -1.98 8.90 -1.79
CA GLY A 340 -1.11 9.44 -0.75
C GLY A 340 -1.23 8.70 0.59
N PRO A 341 -0.58 9.20 1.64
CA PRO A 341 -0.82 8.71 2.99
C PRO A 341 -2.25 9.07 3.39
N TYR A 342 -3.03 8.05 3.72
CA TYR A 342 -4.46 8.19 3.98
C TYR A 342 -4.74 9.17 5.12
N GLU A 343 -5.60 10.17 4.86
CA GLU A 343 -5.97 11.24 5.80
C GLU A 343 -4.78 12.02 6.40
N ARG A 344 -3.63 12.04 5.68
CA ARG A 344 -2.43 12.74 6.13
C ARG A 344 -1.84 13.64 5.03
N PRO A 345 -2.60 14.60 4.48
CA PRO A 345 -2.12 15.48 3.42
C PRO A 345 -0.89 16.31 3.86
N GLU A 346 -0.77 16.61 5.16
CA GLU A 346 0.38 17.30 5.74
C GLU A 346 1.70 16.52 5.58
N SER A 347 1.65 15.21 5.40
CA SER A 347 2.82 14.36 5.20
C SER A 347 3.38 14.39 3.77
N VAL A 348 2.73 15.09 2.86
CA VAL A 348 3.14 15.16 1.46
C VAL A 348 4.00 16.39 1.20
N VAL A 349 5.16 16.19 0.54
CA VAL A 349 6.01 17.25 0.00
C VAL A 349 6.05 17.12 -1.52
N ARG A 350 5.64 18.16 -2.21
CA ARG A 350 5.66 18.27 -3.67
C ARG A 350 5.85 19.71 -4.12
N VAL A 351 6.21 19.89 -5.36
CA VAL A 351 6.15 21.18 -6.06
C VAL A 351 4.96 21.19 -7.02
N ASP A 352 4.26 22.30 -7.09
CA ASP A 352 3.19 22.47 -8.05
C ASP A 352 3.75 22.79 -9.43
N LEU A 353 3.50 21.88 -10.37
CA LEU A 353 3.88 22.02 -11.77
C LEU A 353 2.68 21.71 -12.66
N PRO A 354 2.49 22.44 -13.76
CA PRO A 354 1.36 22.20 -14.67
C PRO A 354 1.32 20.79 -15.26
N CYS A 355 2.47 20.10 -15.33
CA CYS A 355 2.56 18.73 -15.82
C CYS A 355 2.30 17.66 -14.76
N SER A 356 2.09 18.02 -13.49
CA SER A 356 1.87 17.07 -12.38
C SER A 356 0.42 17.17 -11.86
N PRO A 357 -0.27 16.00 -11.73
CA PRO A 357 0.19 14.60 -11.89
C PRO A 357 0.13 14.10 -13.35
N CYS A 358 1.24 13.57 -13.87
CA CYS A 358 1.32 13.01 -15.24
C CYS A 358 1.17 11.49 -15.31
N ASN A 359 1.39 10.77 -14.21
CA ASN A 359 1.35 9.30 -14.11
C ASN A 359 2.32 8.56 -15.06
N TYR A 360 3.35 9.21 -15.57
CA TYR A 360 4.42 8.55 -16.31
C TYR A 360 5.21 7.60 -15.41
N ARG A 361 5.65 6.48 -15.95
CA ARG A 361 6.37 5.44 -15.18
C ARG A 361 7.87 5.43 -15.45
N ARG A 362 8.29 5.87 -16.65
CA ARG A 362 9.69 5.89 -17.10
C ARG A 362 10.16 7.32 -17.29
N LEU A 363 11.40 7.57 -16.98
CA LEU A 363 12.02 8.89 -17.19
C LEU A 363 12.01 9.31 -18.67
N SER A 364 12.13 8.34 -19.59
CA SER A 364 12.04 8.59 -21.03
C SER A 364 10.69 9.15 -21.49
N GLN A 365 9.65 9.03 -20.68
CA GLN A 365 8.33 9.59 -20.98
C GLN A 365 8.20 11.06 -20.53
N CYS A 366 9.11 11.55 -19.68
CA CYS A 366 9.03 12.86 -19.08
C CYS A 366 9.75 13.93 -19.96
N PRO A 367 9.01 14.84 -20.61
CA PRO A 367 9.63 15.88 -21.45
C PRO A 367 10.22 17.03 -20.63
N PHE A 368 9.96 17.11 -19.33
CA PHE A 368 10.33 18.21 -18.44
C PHE A 368 11.55 17.90 -17.56
N GLY A 369 12.40 16.95 -17.95
CA GLY A 369 13.64 16.63 -17.25
C GLY A 369 13.48 16.18 -15.79
N HIS A 370 12.29 15.66 -15.42
CA HIS A 370 11.94 15.20 -14.07
C HIS A 370 11.91 16.33 -13.03
N ALA A 371 11.50 17.53 -13.43
CA ALA A 371 11.48 18.73 -12.61
C ALA A 371 10.71 18.56 -11.29
N CYS A 372 9.56 17.85 -11.32
CA CYS A 372 8.72 17.62 -10.14
C CYS A 372 9.45 16.94 -8.97
N MET A 373 10.48 16.13 -9.22
CA MET A 373 11.28 15.48 -8.19
C MET A 373 12.61 16.24 -7.93
N LYS A 374 13.17 16.88 -8.94
CA LYS A 374 14.42 17.63 -8.80
C LYS A 374 14.25 18.95 -8.05
N GLN A 375 13.11 19.60 -8.17
CA GLN A 375 12.82 20.87 -7.49
C GLN A 375 12.40 20.72 -6.03
N VAL A 376 12.03 19.52 -5.59
CA VAL A 376 11.87 19.24 -4.16
C VAL A 376 13.26 19.22 -3.53
N THR A 377 13.55 20.18 -2.65
CA THR A 377 14.85 20.30 -1.97
C THR A 377 14.86 19.51 -0.65
N SER A 378 16.05 19.15 -0.17
CA SER A 378 16.19 18.54 1.17
C SER A 378 15.71 19.48 2.27
N ALA A 379 15.88 20.79 2.12
CA ALA A 379 15.40 21.79 3.06
C ALA A 379 13.87 21.75 3.23
N MET A 380 13.11 21.66 2.13
CA MET A 380 11.64 21.52 2.18
C MET A 380 11.20 20.26 2.94
N VAL A 381 11.91 19.15 2.74
CA VAL A 381 11.61 17.89 3.43
C VAL A 381 11.97 17.96 4.90
N VAL A 382 13.13 18.51 5.26
CA VAL A 382 13.56 18.72 6.64
C VAL A 382 12.57 19.61 7.40
N GLU A 383 12.19 20.74 6.84
CA GLU A 383 11.21 21.66 7.45
C GLU A 383 9.88 20.94 7.71
N ARG A 384 9.41 20.14 6.76
CA ARG A 384 8.19 19.36 6.92
C ARG A 384 8.32 18.31 8.00
N VAL A 385 9.45 17.61 8.10
CA VAL A 385 9.73 16.64 9.17
C VAL A 385 9.72 17.32 10.52
N GLN A 386 10.42 18.43 10.68
CA GLN A 386 10.47 19.18 11.94
C GLN A 386 9.08 19.65 12.38
N LYS A 387 8.27 20.16 11.44
CA LYS A 387 6.89 20.56 11.71
C LYS A 387 6.02 19.39 12.20
N ILE A 388 6.14 18.21 11.56
CA ILE A 388 5.37 17.02 11.96
C ILE A 388 5.83 16.52 13.33
N LEU A 389 7.13 16.50 13.61
CA LEU A 389 7.67 16.07 14.90
C LEU A 389 7.25 17.02 16.03
N SER A 390 7.26 18.34 15.82
CA SER A 390 6.81 19.30 16.82
C SER A 390 5.31 19.11 17.13
N THR A 391 4.47 18.95 16.10
CA THR A 391 3.04 18.69 16.29
C THR A 391 2.77 17.39 17.04
N ALA A 392 3.55 16.33 16.76
CA ALA A 392 3.42 15.05 17.46
C ALA A 392 3.80 15.14 18.94
N LYS A 393 4.84 15.89 19.31
CA LYS A 393 5.23 16.15 20.69
C LYS A 393 4.14 16.89 21.46
N THR A 394 3.61 17.98 20.91
CA THR A 394 2.53 18.75 21.55
C THR A 394 1.29 17.90 21.80
N LYS A 395 0.90 17.04 20.86
CA LYS A 395 -0.23 16.11 21.05
C LYS A 395 0.02 15.10 22.17
N ALA A 396 1.23 14.56 22.30
CA ALA A 396 1.58 13.63 23.36
C ALA A 396 1.52 14.30 24.74
N GLU A 397 2.08 15.50 24.86
CA GLU A 397 2.06 16.30 26.10
C GLU A 397 0.63 16.65 26.54
N THR A 398 -0.24 17.00 25.58
CA THR A 398 -1.65 17.30 25.86
C THR A 398 -2.43 16.08 26.33
N ALA A 399 -2.17 14.90 25.73
CA ALA A 399 -2.80 13.64 26.10
C ALA A 399 -2.41 13.22 27.54
N ASP A 400 -1.14 13.37 27.91
CA ASP A 400 -0.66 13.08 29.27
C ASP A 400 -1.24 14.04 30.32
N CYS A 401 -1.53 15.28 29.93
CA CYS A 401 -2.13 16.28 30.84
C CYS A 401 -3.63 15.99 31.10
N VAL A 402 -4.34 15.41 30.15
CA VAL A 402 -5.79 15.06 30.28
C VAL A 402 -5.99 13.73 31.03
N SER A 403 -4.97 12.87 31.07
CA SER A 403 -5.01 11.57 31.76
C SER A 403 -4.58 11.61 33.22
N ARG A 404 -4.16 12.76 33.71
CA ARG A 404 -3.85 13.09 35.15
C ARG A 404 -4.99 13.87 35.76
#